data_f3938c7d6ae45f266de56cefbd512c56
#
_entry.id   f3938c7d6ae45f266de56cefbd512c56
#
_cell.length_a   1.000
_cell.length_b   1.000
_cell.length_c   1.000
_cell.angle_alpha   90.00
_cell.angle_beta   90.00
_cell.angle_gamma   90.00
#
_symmetry.space_group_name_H-M   'P 1'
#
loop_
_entity.id
_entity.type
_entity.pdbx_description
1 polymer ?
#
loop_
_entity_poly.entity_id
_entity_poly.type
_entity_poly.pdbx_seq_one_letter_code
_entity_poly.pdbx_strand_id
1 'polypeptide(L)'
;MTKKVTVVIERADNNFSAYVKEVDGITATGDTIDKIKTSIMEAVDEYVSACKELGLDVPKALTGPYEIVFELDIQSLLMIYEGIFTKSGLEKLTGINQKQLWHYAKGISRPRQAQKQKIENALHRLGSELMSLSF
;
A
#
# COMPACT_ATOMS: atom_id res chain seq x y z
N MET A 1 10.29 -19.13 8.88
CA MET A 1 9.94 -17.71 8.75
C MET A 1 9.29 -17.43 7.42
N THR A 2 8.22 -16.65 7.45
CA THR A 2 7.51 -16.26 6.22
C THR A 2 8.20 -15.04 5.62
N LYS A 3 8.49 -15.12 4.32
CA LYS A 3 9.07 -13.98 3.58
C LYS A 3 8.01 -12.91 3.36
N LYS A 4 8.43 -11.68 3.18
CA LYS A 4 7.55 -10.58 2.79
C LYS A 4 7.82 -10.22 1.34
N VAL A 5 6.75 -10.14 0.56
CA VAL A 5 6.76 -9.66 -0.81
C VAL A 5 6.05 -8.31 -0.82
N THR A 6 6.75 -7.27 -1.21
CA THR A 6 6.22 -5.91 -1.18
C THR A 6 5.61 -5.54 -2.52
N VAL A 7 4.34 -5.19 -2.50
CA VAL A 7 3.64 -4.62 -3.65
C VAL A 7 3.53 -3.13 -3.43
N VAL A 8 4.16 -2.35 -4.30
CA VAL A 8 4.12 -0.89 -4.24
C VAL A 8 2.94 -0.42 -5.08
N ILE A 9 2.04 0.33 -4.46
CA ILE A 9 0.88 0.92 -5.14
C ILE A 9 1.15 2.40 -5.34
N GLU A 10 0.99 2.87 -6.58
CA GLU A 10 1.18 4.26 -6.95
C GLU A 10 -0.10 4.77 -7.60
N ARG A 11 -0.45 6.02 -7.31
CA ARG A 11 -1.56 6.67 -7.96
C ARG A 11 -1.11 7.24 -9.30
N ALA A 12 -1.83 6.88 -10.37
CA ALA A 12 -1.70 7.50 -11.68
C ALA A 12 -2.84 8.51 -11.85
N ASP A 13 -2.91 9.18 -13.01
CA ASP A 13 -3.89 10.27 -13.21
C ASP A 13 -5.34 9.82 -13.00
N ASN A 14 -5.72 8.66 -13.53
CA ASN A 14 -7.11 8.18 -13.49
C ASN A 14 -7.29 6.82 -12.81
N ASN A 15 -6.18 6.19 -12.40
CA ASN A 15 -6.23 4.86 -11.80
C ASN A 15 -5.05 4.65 -10.88
N PHE A 16 -4.84 3.40 -10.48
CA PHE A 16 -3.68 2.99 -9.69
C PHE A 16 -2.85 2.01 -10.51
N SER A 17 -1.55 2.01 -10.27
CA SER A 17 -0.64 0.99 -10.77
C SER A 17 0.05 0.33 -9.60
N ALA A 18 0.47 -0.91 -9.79
CA ALA A 18 1.20 -1.65 -8.77
C ALA A 18 2.30 -2.48 -9.41
N TYR A 19 3.36 -2.70 -8.66
CA TYR A 19 4.42 -3.59 -9.08
C TYR A 19 5.00 -4.33 -7.86
N VAL A 20 5.58 -5.49 -8.12
CA VAL A 20 6.26 -6.27 -7.09
C VAL A 20 7.70 -5.78 -6.99
N LYS A 21 8.08 -5.34 -5.81
CA LYS A 21 9.39 -4.74 -5.56
C LYS A 21 10.55 -5.73 -5.76
N GLU A 22 10.36 -6.97 -5.32
CA GLU A 22 11.39 -8.01 -5.32
C GLU A 22 11.54 -8.74 -6.65
N VAL A 23 10.59 -8.61 -7.56
CA VAL A 23 10.57 -9.33 -8.83
C VAL A 23 10.21 -8.40 -9.97
N ASP A 24 11.11 -8.23 -10.93
CA ASP A 24 10.85 -7.41 -12.10
C ASP A 24 9.80 -8.05 -13.00
N GLY A 25 8.97 -7.23 -13.62
CA GLY A 25 8.03 -7.67 -14.65
C GLY A 25 6.64 -8.05 -14.16
N ILE A 26 6.37 -8.00 -12.87
CA ILE A 26 5.02 -8.24 -12.34
C ILE A 26 4.38 -6.88 -12.04
N THR A 27 3.40 -6.51 -12.87
CA THR A 27 2.70 -5.23 -12.75
C THR A 27 1.20 -5.43 -12.92
N ALA A 28 0.43 -4.47 -12.44
CA ALA A 28 -1.02 -4.47 -12.62
C ALA A 28 -1.56 -3.03 -12.54
N THR A 29 -2.78 -2.84 -13.02
CA THR A 29 -3.50 -1.58 -12.91
C THR A 29 -4.91 -1.85 -12.39
N GLY A 30 -5.53 -0.85 -11.81
CA GLY A 30 -6.90 -0.96 -11.32
C GLY A 30 -7.47 0.39 -10.95
N ASP A 31 -8.79 0.50 -10.96
CA ASP A 31 -9.49 1.77 -10.68
C ASP A 31 -9.61 2.07 -9.19
N THR A 32 -9.54 1.06 -8.35
CA THR A 32 -9.65 1.19 -6.89
C THR A 32 -8.54 0.40 -6.21
N ILE A 33 -8.32 0.68 -4.92
CA ILE A 33 -7.33 -0.07 -4.13
C ILE A 33 -7.70 -1.56 -4.08
N ASP A 34 -8.98 -1.89 -3.89
CA ASP A 34 -9.40 -3.29 -3.84
C ASP A 34 -9.15 -4.01 -5.17
N LYS A 35 -9.47 -3.36 -6.29
CA LYS A 35 -9.23 -3.91 -7.62
C LYS A 35 -7.76 -4.10 -7.91
N ILE A 36 -6.91 -3.13 -7.53
CA ILE A 36 -5.47 -3.25 -7.77
C ILE A 36 -4.87 -4.39 -6.93
N LYS A 37 -5.32 -4.58 -5.70
CA LYS A 37 -4.86 -5.69 -4.85
C LYS A 37 -5.20 -7.04 -5.49
N THR A 38 -6.43 -7.20 -5.95
CA THR A 38 -6.87 -8.41 -6.63
C THR A 38 -6.07 -8.66 -7.91
N SER A 39 -5.91 -7.62 -8.74
CA SER A 39 -5.20 -7.73 -10.01
C SER A 39 -3.73 -8.09 -9.83
N ILE A 40 -3.05 -7.48 -8.87
CA ILE A 40 -1.62 -7.79 -8.67
C ILE A 40 -1.42 -9.19 -8.09
N MET A 41 -2.33 -9.66 -7.25
CA MET A 41 -2.26 -11.03 -6.73
C MET A 41 -2.46 -12.06 -7.84
N GLU A 42 -3.40 -11.80 -8.75
CA GLU A 42 -3.59 -12.63 -9.94
C GLU A 42 -2.36 -12.61 -10.84
N ALA A 43 -1.74 -11.45 -11.03
CA ALA A 43 -0.53 -11.31 -11.82
C ALA A 43 0.64 -12.10 -11.23
N VAL A 44 0.76 -12.13 -9.90
CA VAL A 44 1.77 -12.95 -9.21
C VAL A 44 1.52 -14.43 -9.49
N ASP A 45 0.29 -14.89 -9.34
CA ASP A 45 -0.08 -16.29 -9.55
C ASP A 45 0.16 -16.71 -11.02
N GLU A 46 -0.21 -15.88 -11.97
CA GLU A 46 0.02 -16.13 -13.39
C GLU A 46 1.52 -16.20 -13.70
N TYR A 47 2.32 -15.31 -13.09
CA TYR A 47 3.76 -15.31 -13.29
C TYR A 47 4.40 -16.62 -12.79
N VAL A 48 4.02 -17.05 -11.58
CA VAL A 48 4.51 -18.30 -11.02
C VAL A 48 4.10 -19.50 -11.87
N SER A 49 2.85 -19.54 -12.32
CA SER A 49 2.33 -20.59 -13.20
C SER A 49 3.09 -20.64 -14.52
N ALA A 50 3.35 -19.49 -15.13
CA ALA A 50 4.09 -19.39 -16.38
C ALA A 50 5.52 -19.90 -16.22
N CYS A 51 6.20 -19.57 -15.12
CA CYS A 51 7.53 -20.10 -14.84
C CYS A 51 7.54 -21.63 -14.79
N LYS A 52 6.57 -22.21 -14.10
CA LYS A 52 6.44 -23.67 -13.98
C LYS A 52 6.17 -24.33 -15.34
N GLU A 53 5.26 -23.78 -16.14
CA GLU A 53 4.93 -24.29 -17.46
C GLU A 53 6.12 -24.26 -18.43
N LEU A 54 6.92 -23.19 -18.35
CA LEU A 54 8.07 -22.99 -19.24
C LEU A 54 9.35 -23.66 -18.72
N GLY A 55 9.29 -24.32 -17.56
CA GLY A 55 10.46 -24.95 -16.96
C GLY A 55 11.49 -23.96 -16.43
N LEU A 56 11.06 -22.72 -16.15
CA LEU A 56 11.92 -21.70 -15.60
C LEU A 56 11.86 -21.72 -14.07
N ASP A 57 12.94 -21.27 -13.43
CA ASP A 57 12.99 -21.19 -11.98
C ASP A 57 12.05 -20.09 -11.48
N VAL A 58 11.27 -20.40 -10.46
CA VAL A 58 10.45 -19.42 -9.77
C VAL A 58 11.38 -18.50 -8.96
N PRO A 59 11.23 -17.18 -9.02
CA PRO A 59 12.05 -16.27 -8.22
C PRO A 59 12.02 -16.63 -6.73
N LYS A 60 13.15 -16.47 -6.07
CA LYS A 60 13.30 -16.84 -4.65
C LYS A 60 12.26 -16.17 -3.75
N ALA A 61 11.93 -14.92 -4.04
CA ALA A 61 10.94 -14.17 -3.28
C ALA A 61 9.56 -14.83 -3.29
N LEU A 62 9.23 -15.55 -4.36
CA LEU A 62 7.94 -16.21 -4.56
C LEU A 62 7.99 -17.71 -4.32
N THR A 63 9.10 -18.22 -3.81
CA THR A 63 9.29 -19.65 -3.50
C THR A 63 9.03 -19.90 -2.02
N GLY A 64 8.24 -20.92 -1.73
CA GLY A 64 7.87 -21.26 -0.36
C GLY A 64 6.85 -20.28 0.22
N PRO A 65 6.64 -20.29 1.53
CA PRO A 65 5.65 -19.40 2.15
C PRO A 65 6.06 -17.93 2.06
N TYR A 66 5.14 -17.09 1.65
CA TYR A 66 5.32 -15.63 1.68
C TYR A 66 4.00 -14.94 1.98
N GLU A 67 4.11 -13.72 2.49
CA GLU A 67 2.95 -12.85 2.66
C GLU A 67 3.15 -11.58 1.83
N ILE A 68 2.06 -11.07 1.29
CA ILE A 68 2.08 -9.83 0.50
C ILE A 68 1.82 -8.65 1.40
N VAL A 69 2.72 -7.67 1.35
CA VAL A 69 2.58 -6.39 2.05
C VAL A 69 2.37 -5.31 1.01
N PHE A 70 1.32 -4.51 1.17
CA PHE A 70 1.03 -3.41 0.27
C PHE A 70 1.62 -2.12 0.82
N GLU A 71 2.37 -1.42 0.00
CA GLU A 71 3.01 -0.16 0.35
C GLU A 71 2.40 0.97 -0.48
N LEU A 72 1.91 2.01 0.20
CA LEU A 72 1.27 3.16 -0.42
C LEU A 72 1.94 4.41 0.14
N ASP A 73 2.24 5.39 -0.72
CA ASP A 73 2.84 6.63 -0.25
C ASP A 73 1.82 7.49 0.51
N ILE A 74 2.33 8.38 1.36
CA ILE A 74 1.49 9.20 2.23
C ILE A 74 0.64 10.18 1.42
N GLN A 75 1.17 10.75 0.35
CA GLN A 75 0.41 11.66 -0.50
C GLN A 75 -0.82 10.96 -1.08
N SER A 76 -0.64 9.77 -1.64
CA SER A 76 -1.74 8.97 -2.20
C SER A 76 -2.74 8.58 -1.12
N LEU A 77 -2.27 8.17 0.04
CA LEU A 77 -3.13 7.83 1.18
C LEU A 77 -4.05 9.01 1.55
N LEU A 78 -3.47 10.19 1.70
CA LEU A 78 -4.22 11.38 2.09
C LEU A 78 -5.23 11.82 1.03
N MET A 79 -4.91 11.61 -0.24
CA MET A 79 -5.81 11.93 -1.35
C MET A 79 -6.97 10.93 -1.45
N ILE A 80 -6.67 9.64 -1.35
CA ILE A 80 -7.67 8.57 -1.46
C ILE A 80 -8.71 8.66 -0.34
N TYR A 81 -8.26 8.92 0.88
CA TYR A 81 -9.13 8.94 2.06
C TYR A 81 -9.59 10.33 2.47
N GLU A 82 -9.45 11.33 1.60
CA GLU A 82 -9.83 12.72 1.87
C GLU A 82 -11.31 12.84 2.27
N GLY A 83 -12.18 12.05 1.68
CA GLY A 83 -13.60 12.06 2.00
C GLY A 83 -13.95 11.41 3.35
N ILE A 84 -13.01 10.69 3.94
CA ILE A 84 -13.21 10.00 5.22
C ILE A 84 -12.46 10.71 6.35
N PHE A 85 -11.20 11.03 6.13
CA PHE A 85 -10.34 11.66 7.14
C PHE A 85 -10.16 13.14 6.84
N THR A 86 -10.62 13.99 7.76
CA THR A 86 -10.32 15.42 7.71
C THR A 86 -8.90 15.67 8.20
N LYS A 87 -8.28 16.78 7.78
CA LYS A 87 -6.94 17.15 8.25
C LYS A 87 -6.94 17.39 9.76
N SER A 88 -8.00 17.98 10.30
CA SER A 88 -8.12 18.18 11.76
C SER A 88 -8.28 16.85 12.50
N GLY A 89 -9.03 15.91 11.93
CA GLY A 89 -9.17 14.58 12.50
C GLY A 89 -7.84 13.81 12.50
N LEU A 90 -7.11 13.89 11.41
CA LEU A 90 -5.77 13.29 11.30
C LEU A 90 -4.76 13.92 12.26
N GLU A 91 -4.85 15.23 12.49
CA GLU A 91 -4.02 15.91 13.49
C GLU A 91 -4.27 15.31 14.90
N LYS A 92 -5.52 15.07 15.23
CA LYS A 92 -5.87 14.43 16.53
C LYS A 92 -5.31 13.02 16.63
N LEU A 93 -5.37 12.25 15.55
CA LEU A 93 -4.87 10.87 15.53
C LEU A 93 -3.35 10.78 15.54
N THR A 94 -2.68 11.62 14.74
CA THR A 94 -1.26 11.52 14.48
C THR A 94 -0.40 12.43 15.34
N GLY A 95 -0.96 13.53 15.84
CA GLY A 95 -0.21 14.58 16.50
C GLY A 95 0.55 15.49 15.52
N ILE A 96 0.34 15.32 14.23
CA ILE A 96 0.98 16.15 13.20
C ILE A 96 0.03 17.30 12.87
N ASN A 97 0.58 18.52 12.81
CA ASN A 97 -0.19 19.72 12.50
C ASN A 97 -0.92 19.59 11.16
N GLN A 98 -2.20 19.98 11.11
CA GLN A 98 -3.03 19.83 9.91
C GLN A 98 -2.49 20.60 8.71
N LYS A 99 -1.79 21.72 8.92
CA LYS A 99 -1.14 22.45 7.83
C LYS A 99 -0.04 21.61 7.19
N GLN A 100 0.74 20.90 8.00
CA GLN A 100 1.78 20.00 7.52
C GLN A 100 1.17 18.81 6.77
N LEU A 101 0.07 18.25 7.26
CA LEU A 101 -0.68 17.20 6.57
C LEU A 101 -1.19 17.67 5.21
N TRP A 102 -1.67 18.92 5.15
CA TRP A 102 -2.10 19.52 3.89
C TRP A 102 -0.94 19.63 2.89
N HIS A 103 0.26 20.03 3.37
CA HIS A 103 1.46 20.10 2.53
C HIS A 103 1.82 18.72 1.98
N TYR A 104 1.70 17.66 2.78
CA TYR A 104 1.93 16.30 2.34
C TYR A 104 0.91 15.88 1.26
N ALA A 105 -0.36 16.18 1.47
CA ALA A 105 -1.43 15.84 0.53
C ALA A 105 -1.25 16.54 -0.82
N LYS A 106 -0.74 17.77 -0.83
CA LYS A 106 -0.51 18.55 -2.04
C LYS A 106 0.84 18.28 -2.71
N GLY A 107 1.70 17.49 -2.07
CA GLY A 107 3.03 17.22 -2.60
C GLY A 107 4.01 18.36 -2.43
N ILE A 108 3.67 19.37 -1.62
CA ILE A 108 4.54 20.52 -1.33
C ILE A 108 5.76 20.09 -0.54
N SER A 109 5.57 19.17 0.41
CA SER A 109 6.66 18.58 1.16
C SER A 109 6.43 17.08 1.29
N ARG A 110 7.52 16.35 1.55
CA ARG A 110 7.45 14.90 1.77
C ARG A 110 7.71 14.59 3.23
N PRO A 111 6.93 13.66 3.83
CA PRO A 111 7.17 13.30 5.22
C PRO A 111 8.48 12.55 5.37
N ARG A 112 9.20 12.86 6.44
CA ARG A 112 10.38 12.10 6.84
C ARG A 112 9.93 10.77 7.43
N GLN A 113 10.85 9.83 7.56
CA GLN A 113 10.54 8.50 8.07
C GLN A 113 9.83 8.52 9.42
N ALA A 114 10.25 9.40 10.33
CA ALA A 114 9.61 9.53 11.64
C ALA A 114 8.13 9.95 11.53
N GLN A 115 7.81 10.84 10.59
CA GLN A 115 6.44 11.29 10.35
C GLN A 115 5.59 10.20 9.66
N LYS A 116 6.18 9.49 8.69
CA LYS A 116 5.52 8.34 8.07
C LYS A 116 5.13 7.32 9.13
N GLN A 117 6.03 7.04 10.05
CA GLN A 117 5.81 6.07 11.12
C GLN A 117 4.70 6.53 12.07
N LYS A 118 4.63 7.82 12.39
CA LYS A 118 3.54 8.36 13.21
C LYS A 118 2.18 8.16 12.54
N ILE A 119 2.11 8.44 11.24
CA ILE A 119 0.87 8.28 10.48
C ILE A 119 0.48 6.80 10.44
N GLU A 120 1.40 5.93 10.08
CA GLU A 120 1.14 4.50 10.00
C GLU A 120 0.67 3.94 11.34
N ASN A 121 1.39 4.24 12.42
CA ASN A 121 1.05 3.75 13.75
C ASN A 121 -0.33 4.23 14.21
N ALA A 122 -0.65 5.49 13.93
CA ALA A 122 -1.94 6.08 14.32
C ALA A 122 -3.09 5.41 13.57
N LEU A 123 -2.94 5.19 12.25
CA LEU A 123 -3.96 4.54 11.44
C LEU A 123 -4.12 3.07 11.80
N HIS A 124 -3.03 2.36 12.03
CA HIS A 124 -3.07 0.95 12.45
C HIS A 124 -3.75 0.81 13.81
N ARG A 125 -3.47 1.72 14.73
CA ARG A 125 -4.12 1.71 16.06
C ARG A 125 -5.63 1.94 15.94
N LEU A 126 -6.04 2.93 15.13
CA LEU A 126 -7.47 3.17 14.88
C LEU A 126 -8.12 1.94 14.24
N GLY A 127 -7.48 1.36 13.24
CA GLY A 127 -7.98 0.15 12.58
C GLY A 127 -8.18 -1.00 13.57
N SER A 128 -7.21 -1.22 14.44
CA SER A 128 -7.27 -2.24 15.47
C SER A 128 -8.42 -2.01 16.45
N GLU A 129 -8.60 -0.75 16.90
CA GLU A 129 -9.72 -0.38 17.78
C GLU A 129 -11.06 -0.69 17.12
N LEU A 130 -11.24 -0.26 15.88
CA LEU A 130 -12.49 -0.46 15.16
C LEU A 130 -12.78 -1.94 14.92
N MET A 131 -11.76 -2.74 14.63
CA MET A 131 -11.93 -4.17 14.45
C MET A 131 -12.30 -4.90 15.74
N SER A 132 -12.00 -4.33 16.90
CA SER A 132 -12.36 -4.93 18.20
C SER A 132 -13.80 -4.69 18.60
N LEU A 133 -14.52 -3.84 17.89
CA LEU A 133 -15.90 -3.48 18.21
C LEU A 133 -16.89 -4.34 17.42
N SER A 134 -18.01 -4.66 18.05
CA SER A 134 -19.17 -5.29 17.42
C SER A 134 -20.36 -4.34 17.44
N PHE A 135 -21.22 -4.44 16.45
CA PHE A 135 -22.38 -3.57 16.33
C PHE A 135 -23.66 -4.35 16.30
#